data_87301e6c8c507b9582d3340336cb6a08
#
_entry.id   87301e6c8c507b9582d3340336cb6a08
#
_cell.length_a   1.000
_cell.length_b   1.000
_cell.length_c   1.000
_cell.angle_alpha   90.00
_cell.angle_beta   90.00
_cell.angle_gamma   90.00
#
_symmetry.space_group_name_H-M   'P 1'
#
loop_
_entity.id
_entity.type
_entity.pdbx_description
1 polymer ?
#
loop_
_entity_poly.entity_id
_entity_poly.type
_entity_poly.pdbx_seq_one_letter_code
_entity_poly.pdbx_strand_id
1 'polypeptide(L)'
;NDKLVRVENPGITPIKLNKEAQSPFLKSILNEKSSEIKPEFIDFSKAIKTDKIAGKKASFVENKYNDIAQTYFIFPFGSDHDKELGLATQVLQYLGTNKLSAEALKEEFFKLGISHDFRTAPDQLMISLSGLEENMPKGIELLKNWLQNAKPDQKVYEENVKTILESREVAKKDKGRIMAALSNYAKFGKVSRFTDVVSEERLKAIKSEEMTGKIKNLLAMPYEIFFYGNDFNQFKKYAKTFVDKETVKVPAKNIYP
;
A
#
# COMPACT_ATOMS: atom_id res chain seq x y z
N ASN A 1 12.17 -42.84 -26.56
CA ASN A 1 12.93 -41.58 -26.81
C ASN A 1 12.58 -41.03 -28.17
N ASP A 2 11.37 -40.44 -28.29
CA ASP A 2 10.98 -39.71 -29.49
C ASP A 2 11.73 -38.40 -29.49
N LYS A 3 12.68 -38.26 -30.41
CA LYS A 3 13.35 -36.98 -30.66
C LYS A 3 12.31 -36.01 -31.20
N LEU A 4 11.94 -35.02 -30.41
CA LEU A 4 11.15 -33.89 -30.87
C LEU A 4 11.85 -33.28 -32.08
N VAL A 5 11.24 -33.39 -33.26
CA VAL A 5 11.71 -32.72 -34.49
C VAL A 5 11.44 -31.23 -34.29
N ARG A 6 12.49 -30.42 -34.23
CA ARG A 6 12.40 -28.97 -34.14
C ARG A 6 11.89 -28.47 -35.51
N VAL A 7 10.65 -28.02 -35.55
CA VAL A 7 10.10 -27.34 -36.73
C VAL A 7 10.67 -25.93 -36.76
N GLU A 8 11.28 -25.52 -37.88
CA GLU A 8 11.74 -24.13 -38.05
C GLU A 8 10.51 -23.20 -37.95
N ASN A 9 10.68 -22.11 -37.23
CA ASN A 9 9.65 -21.09 -37.12
C ASN A 9 9.39 -20.53 -38.55
N PRO A 10 8.12 -20.49 -39.01
CA PRO A 10 7.81 -19.90 -40.33
C PRO A 10 8.26 -18.43 -40.31
N GLY A 11 8.93 -18.01 -41.36
CA GLY A 11 9.37 -16.63 -41.50
C GLY A 11 8.21 -15.65 -41.36
N ILE A 12 8.36 -14.63 -40.58
CA ILE A 12 7.35 -13.57 -40.41
C ILE A 12 7.35 -12.73 -41.68
N THR A 13 6.29 -12.84 -42.49
CA THR A 13 6.08 -11.95 -43.64
C THR A 13 5.52 -10.63 -43.11
N PRO A 14 6.20 -9.49 -43.28
CA PRO A 14 5.70 -8.21 -42.81
C PRO A 14 4.39 -7.86 -43.55
N ILE A 15 3.32 -7.63 -42.78
CA ILE A 15 2.06 -7.13 -43.35
C ILE A 15 2.27 -5.65 -43.69
N LYS A 16 2.15 -5.30 -44.98
CA LYS A 16 2.15 -3.90 -45.41
C LYS A 16 0.84 -3.25 -44.97
N LEU A 17 0.85 -2.56 -43.85
CA LEU A 17 -0.29 -1.77 -43.39
C LEU A 17 -0.21 -0.38 -44.04
N ASN A 18 -1.29 0.01 -44.75
CA ASN A 18 -1.46 1.42 -45.15
C ASN A 18 -1.86 2.21 -43.88
N LYS A 19 -0.88 2.84 -43.22
CA LYS A 19 -1.09 3.63 -42.00
C LYS A 19 -1.96 4.88 -42.20
N GLU A 20 -2.16 5.29 -43.48
CA GLU A 20 -2.98 6.45 -43.82
C GLU A 20 -4.40 6.07 -44.23
N ALA A 21 -4.70 4.78 -44.37
CA ALA A 21 -6.04 4.32 -44.68
C ALA A 21 -6.98 4.54 -43.49
N GLN A 22 -7.90 5.46 -43.67
CA GLN A 22 -8.94 5.77 -42.68
C GLN A 22 -10.29 5.29 -43.20
N SER A 23 -11.03 4.56 -42.35
CA SER A 23 -12.41 4.20 -42.69
C SER A 23 -13.32 5.44 -42.75
N PRO A 24 -14.44 5.41 -43.48
CA PRO A 24 -15.41 6.52 -43.45
C PRO A 24 -15.89 6.85 -42.03
N PHE A 25 -16.04 5.84 -41.17
CA PHE A 25 -16.41 6.00 -39.78
C PHE A 25 -15.33 6.75 -38.97
N LEU A 26 -14.06 6.38 -39.13
CA LEU A 26 -12.96 7.12 -38.46
C LEU A 26 -12.90 8.57 -38.95
N LYS A 27 -13.07 8.80 -40.23
CA LYS A 27 -13.10 10.18 -40.79
C LYS A 27 -14.26 10.99 -40.22
N SER A 28 -15.43 10.39 -39.99
CA SER A 28 -16.58 11.10 -39.40
C SER A 28 -16.26 11.52 -37.96
N ILE A 29 -15.65 10.64 -37.19
CA ILE A 29 -15.23 10.96 -35.78
C ILE A 29 -14.16 12.06 -35.76
N LEU A 30 -13.14 11.95 -36.62
CA LEU A 30 -12.06 12.94 -36.66
C LEU A 30 -12.53 14.35 -37.13
N ASN A 31 -13.61 14.40 -37.94
CA ASN A 31 -14.21 15.63 -38.41
C ASN A 31 -15.30 16.19 -37.47
N GLU A 32 -15.65 15.45 -36.43
CA GLU A 32 -16.61 15.91 -35.43
C GLU A 32 -16.01 17.08 -34.63
N LYS A 33 -16.76 18.19 -34.61
CA LYS A 33 -16.35 19.35 -33.79
C LYS A 33 -16.57 19.02 -32.30
N SER A 34 -15.51 18.66 -31.62
CA SER A 34 -15.56 18.55 -30.17
C SER A 34 -15.70 19.94 -29.54
N SER A 35 -16.52 20.05 -28.49
CA SER A 35 -16.53 21.22 -27.64
C SER A 35 -15.20 21.34 -26.88
N GLU A 36 -14.70 22.54 -26.74
CA GLU A 36 -13.49 22.81 -25.95
C GLU A 36 -13.75 22.42 -24.49
N ILE A 37 -12.98 21.43 -23.99
CA ILE A 37 -13.04 21.04 -22.59
C ILE A 37 -12.23 22.06 -21.79
N LYS A 38 -12.92 22.89 -21.00
CA LYS A 38 -12.25 23.78 -20.05
C LYS A 38 -11.90 22.98 -18.80
N PRO A 39 -10.62 22.97 -18.38
CA PRO A 39 -10.23 22.31 -17.16
C PRO A 39 -10.87 23.01 -15.95
N GLU A 40 -11.54 22.23 -15.10
CA GLU A 40 -12.00 22.70 -13.80
C GLU A 40 -10.96 22.32 -12.75
N PHE A 41 -10.41 23.31 -12.06
CA PHE A 41 -9.44 23.11 -10.99
C PHE A 41 -10.17 23.00 -9.65
N ILE A 42 -9.89 21.92 -8.92
CA ILE A 42 -10.46 21.72 -7.58
C ILE A 42 -9.75 22.65 -6.59
N ASP A 43 -10.52 23.49 -5.91
CA ASP A 43 -10.03 24.25 -4.75
C ASP A 43 -10.05 23.34 -3.52
N PHE A 44 -8.90 22.74 -3.22
CA PHE A 44 -8.75 21.81 -2.10
C PHE A 44 -9.05 22.47 -0.74
N SER A 45 -8.88 23.79 -0.60
CA SER A 45 -9.19 24.50 0.63
C SER A 45 -10.68 24.52 0.94
N LYS A 46 -11.53 24.45 -0.09
CA LYS A 46 -12.99 24.37 0.03
C LYS A 46 -13.50 22.92 0.04
N ALA A 47 -12.83 22.05 -0.71
CA ALA A 47 -13.24 20.64 -0.85
C ALA A 47 -12.95 19.80 0.39
N ILE A 48 -11.84 20.10 1.11
CA ILE A 48 -11.41 19.34 2.28
C ILE A 48 -11.83 20.08 3.57
N LYS A 49 -12.70 19.45 4.34
CA LYS A 49 -13.03 19.92 5.70
C LYS A 49 -12.05 19.28 6.69
N THR A 50 -11.61 20.05 7.68
CA THR A 50 -10.68 19.60 8.74
C THR A 50 -11.29 19.74 10.12
N ASP A 51 -11.04 18.74 10.98
CA ASP A 51 -11.48 18.70 12.38
C ASP A 51 -10.49 17.84 13.20
N LYS A 52 -10.82 17.53 14.44
CA LYS A 52 -10.05 16.63 15.30
C LYS A 52 -10.91 15.46 15.79
N ILE A 53 -10.31 14.28 15.82
CA ILE A 53 -10.89 13.07 16.42
C ILE A 53 -9.97 12.61 17.55
N ALA A 54 -10.44 12.74 18.81
CA ALA A 54 -9.66 12.41 20.01
C ALA A 54 -8.22 13.01 19.98
N GLY A 55 -8.10 14.27 19.52
CA GLY A 55 -6.84 15.00 19.43
C GLY A 55 -6.05 14.81 18.13
N LYS A 56 -6.31 13.78 17.35
CA LYS A 56 -5.68 13.56 16.02
C LYS A 56 -6.35 14.47 14.98
N LYS A 57 -5.54 15.04 14.07
CA LYS A 57 -6.07 15.78 12.93
C LYS A 57 -6.85 14.84 12.02
N ALA A 58 -8.05 15.27 11.62
CA ALA A 58 -8.91 14.52 10.72
C ALA A 58 -9.34 15.41 9.55
N SER A 59 -9.19 14.91 8.35
CA SER A 59 -9.62 15.56 7.12
C SER A 59 -10.74 14.76 6.48
N PHE A 60 -11.71 15.45 5.91
CA PHE A 60 -12.93 14.88 5.35
C PHE A 60 -13.24 15.44 3.98
N VAL A 61 -13.61 14.55 3.06
CA VAL A 61 -14.22 14.86 1.78
C VAL A 61 -15.51 14.06 1.65
N GLU A 62 -16.60 14.74 1.35
CA GLU A 62 -17.93 14.15 1.22
C GLU A 62 -18.04 13.35 -0.09
N ASN A 63 -18.44 12.08 0.02
CA ASN A 63 -18.82 11.26 -1.12
C ASN A 63 -20.31 11.48 -1.42
N LYS A 64 -20.61 12.08 -2.58
CA LYS A 64 -22.00 12.37 -3.02
C LYS A 64 -22.52 11.37 -4.06
N TYR A 65 -21.73 10.35 -4.40
CA TYR A 65 -22.00 9.52 -5.58
C TYR A 65 -22.47 8.10 -5.25
N ASN A 66 -22.04 7.57 -4.11
CA ASN A 66 -22.37 6.21 -3.69
C ASN A 66 -22.09 6.02 -2.19
N ASP A 67 -22.35 4.80 -1.67
CA ASP A 67 -22.19 4.44 -0.26
C ASP A 67 -20.81 3.81 0.05
N ILE A 68 -19.84 3.99 -0.83
CA ILE A 68 -18.47 3.52 -0.59
C ILE A 68 -17.71 4.56 0.22
N ALA A 69 -17.21 4.16 1.36
CA ALA A 69 -16.32 4.98 2.17
C ALA A 69 -14.87 4.50 2.09
N GLN A 70 -13.96 5.43 2.29
CA GLN A 70 -12.52 5.17 2.42
C GLN A 70 -11.99 5.88 3.66
N THR A 71 -11.27 5.14 4.47
CA THR A 71 -10.60 5.68 5.66
C THR A 71 -9.10 5.43 5.54
N TYR A 72 -8.31 6.46 5.78
CA TYR A 72 -6.85 6.40 5.77
C TYR A 72 -6.30 6.83 7.12
N PHE A 73 -5.41 6.03 7.68
CA PHE A 73 -4.58 6.39 8.82
C PHE A 73 -3.18 6.65 8.27
N ILE A 74 -2.74 7.91 8.34
CA ILE A 74 -1.54 8.40 7.67
C ILE A 74 -0.50 8.75 8.72
N PHE A 75 0.55 7.96 8.79
CA PHE A 75 1.65 8.11 9.73
C PHE A 75 2.79 8.88 9.07
N PRO A 76 3.33 9.96 9.69
CA PRO A 76 4.38 10.80 9.10
C PRO A 76 5.78 10.18 9.25
N PHE A 77 5.89 8.87 9.04
CA PHE A 77 7.14 8.11 9.06
C PHE A 77 7.02 6.86 8.19
N GLY A 78 8.14 6.42 7.64
CA GLY A 78 8.19 5.28 6.74
C GLY A 78 9.54 4.57 6.79
N SER A 79 9.97 3.98 5.67
CA SER A 79 11.21 3.20 5.62
C SER A 79 12.49 4.01 5.85
N ASP A 80 12.48 5.34 5.64
CA ASP A 80 13.61 6.22 6.00
C ASP A 80 13.76 6.36 7.53
N HIS A 81 12.71 6.11 8.30
CA HIS A 81 12.72 6.17 9.77
C HIS A 81 12.97 4.78 10.39
N ASP A 82 12.38 3.76 9.79
CA ASP A 82 12.54 2.36 10.18
C ASP A 82 12.45 1.46 8.94
N LYS A 83 13.59 0.99 8.45
CA LYS A 83 13.64 0.13 7.25
C LYS A 83 12.98 -1.24 7.42
N GLU A 84 12.73 -1.67 8.65
CA GLU A 84 12.01 -2.92 8.95
C GLU A 84 10.48 -2.72 8.98
N LEU A 85 10.00 -1.47 8.94
CA LEU A 85 8.55 -1.18 9.00
C LEU A 85 7.78 -1.81 7.84
N GLY A 86 8.33 -1.72 6.62
CA GLY A 86 7.73 -2.37 5.45
C GLY A 86 7.68 -3.90 5.58
N LEU A 87 8.71 -4.51 6.18
CA LEU A 87 8.71 -5.94 6.48
C LEU A 87 7.65 -6.29 7.52
N ALA A 88 7.52 -5.50 8.59
CA ALA A 88 6.53 -5.73 9.64
C ALA A 88 5.09 -5.67 9.08
N THR A 89 4.77 -4.67 8.24
CA THR A 89 3.45 -4.55 7.61
C THR A 89 3.19 -5.64 6.57
N GLN A 90 4.21 -6.12 5.87
CA GLN A 90 4.10 -7.24 4.94
C GLN A 90 3.82 -8.55 5.67
N VAL A 91 4.56 -8.85 6.73
CA VAL A 91 4.39 -10.07 7.53
C VAL A 91 3.02 -10.08 8.21
N LEU A 92 2.55 -8.92 8.71
CA LEU A 92 1.24 -8.78 9.34
C LEU A 92 0.11 -9.39 8.50
N GLN A 93 0.14 -9.23 7.18
CA GLN A 93 -0.90 -9.73 6.28
C GLN A 93 -1.04 -11.27 6.28
N TYR A 94 -0.07 -11.98 6.83
CA TYR A 94 -0.08 -13.44 6.99
C TYR A 94 -0.28 -13.88 8.44
N LEU A 95 -0.45 -12.93 9.36
CA LEU A 95 -0.66 -13.21 10.79
C LEU A 95 -2.14 -13.05 11.15
N GLY A 96 -2.61 -13.96 11.99
CA GLY A 96 -3.88 -13.82 12.68
C GLY A 96 -3.74 -13.03 13.99
N THR A 97 -4.77 -13.12 14.81
CA THR A 97 -4.81 -12.61 16.19
C THR A 97 -4.85 -13.76 17.19
N ASN A 98 -4.92 -13.45 18.47
CA ASN A 98 -5.14 -14.46 19.51
C ASN A 98 -6.49 -15.20 19.39
N LYS A 99 -7.45 -14.64 18.62
CA LYS A 99 -8.81 -15.17 18.47
C LYS A 99 -9.13 -15.70 17.07
N LEU A 100 -8.50 -15.16 16.05
CA LEU A 100 -8.77 -15.47 14.64
C LEU A 100 -7.48 -15.88 13.93
N SER A 101 -7.52 -16.95 13.14
CA SER A 101 -6.44 -17.25 12.21
C SER A 101 -6.33 -16.16 11.13
N ALA A 102 -5.26 -16.15 10.35
CA ALA A 102 -5.10 -15.19 9.24
C ALA A 102 -6.21 -15.37 8.19
N GLU A 103 -6.62 -16.62 7.90
CA GLU A 103 -7.71 -16.93 6.97
C GLU A 103 -9.06 -16.43 7.52
N ALA A 104 -9.35 -16.73 8.79
CA ALA A 104 -10.59 -16.29 9.44
C ALA A 104 -10.69 -14.75 9.50
N LEU A 105 -9.57 -14.07 9.73
CA LEU A 105 -9.52 -12.60 9.71
C LEU A 105 -9.82 -12.03 8.32
N LYS A 106 -9.25 -12.61 7.26
CA LYS A 106 -9.56 -12.24 5.87
C LYS A 106 -11.02 -12.50 5.53
N GLU A 107 -11.58 -13.62 6.00
CA GLU A 107 -12.99 -13.95 5.81
C GLU A 107 -13.91 -12.94 6.49
N GLU A 108 -13.58 -12.48 7.71
CA GLU A 108 -14.36 -11.43 8.39
C GLU A 108 -14.35 -10.10 7.62
N PHE A 109 -13.18 -9.65 7.10
CA PHE A 109 -13.12 -8.48 6.23
C PHE A 109 -13.95 -8.68 4.95
N PHE A 110 -13.87 -9.85 4.35
CA PHE A 110 -14.64 -10.19 3.14
C PHE A 110 -16.16 -10.16 3.40
N LYS A 111 -16.65 -10.74 4.51
CA LYS A 111 -18.05 -10.69 4.91
C LYS A 111 -18.57 -9.27 5.11
N LEU A 112 -17.70 -8.36 5.58
CA LEU A 112 -18.02 -6.95 5.71
C LEU A 112 -17.98 -6.19 4.38
N GLY A 113 -17.49 -6.80 3.29
CA GLY A 113 -17.24 -6.09 2.03
C GLY A 113 -16.22 -4.97 2.18
N ILE A 114 -15.26 -5.12 3.11
CA ILE A 114 -14.20 -4.15 3.37
C ILE A 114 -12.86 -4.71 2.92
N SER A 115 -12.18 -3.97 2.07
CA SER A 115 -10.77 -4.19 1.74
C SER A 115 -9.86 -3.34 2.63
N HIS A 116 -8.66 -3.83 2.86
CA HIS A 116 -7.61 -3.12 3.61
C HIS A 116 -6.30 -3.11 2.82
N ASP A 117 -5.48 -2.09 3.05
CA ASP A 117 -4.13 -2.01 2.47
C ASP A 117 -3.15 -1.37 3.46
N PHE A 118 -1.88 -1.81 3.38
CA PHE A 118 -0.76 -1.30 4.16
C PHE A 118 0.33 -0.86 3.18
N ARG A 119 0.57 0.43 3.08
CA ARG A 119 1.56 0.99 2.17
C ARG A 119 2.65 1.73 2.92
N THR A 120 3.85 1.19 2.91
CA THR A 120 5.04 1.85 3.45
C THR A 120 5.81 2.54 2.32
N ALA A 121 5.96 3.86 2.44
CA ALA A 121 6.79 4.71 1.59
C ALA A 121 8.03 5.18 2.38
N PRO A 122 8.99 5.87 1.77
CA PRO A 122 10.17 6.35 2.48
C PRO A 122 9.87 7.19 3.73
N ASP A 123 8.92 8.10 3.65
CA ASP A 123 8.57 9.09 4.68
C ASP A 123 7.16 8.94 5.25
N GLN A 124 6.41 7.92 4.81
CA GLN A 124 5.03 7.74 5.19
C GLN A 124 4.65 6.26 5.27
N LEU A 125 3.88 5.89 6.30
CA LEU A 125 3.09 4.67 6.33
C LEU A 125 1.62 5.05 6.21
N MET A 126 0.90 4.37 5.34
CA MET A 126 -0.54 4.54 5.17
C MET A 126 -1.24 3.20 5.38
N ILE A 127 -2.25 3.20 6.23
CA ILE A 127 -3.17 2.08 6.42
C ILE A 127 -4.53 2.54 5.94
N SER A 128 -5.17 1.79 5.05
CA SER A 128 -6.47 2.16 4.51
C SER A 128 -7.50 1.05 4.65
N LEU A 129 -8.76 1.47 4.78
CA LEU A 129 -9.95 0.63 4.65
C LEU A 129 -10.84 1.22 3.56
N SER A 130 -11.44 0.37 2.73
CA SER A 130 -12.39 0.77 1.69
C SER A 130 -13.52 -0.24 1.58
N GLY A 131 -14.76 0.22 1.55
CA GLY A 131 -15.95 -0.61 1.43
C GLY A 131 -17.23 0.15 1.76
N LEU A 132 -18.33 -0.57 1.99
CA LEU A 132 -19.60 0.04 2.36
C LEU A 132 -19.50 0.82 3.67
N GLU A 133 -19.98 2.08 3.67
CA GLU A 133 -19.86 2.97 4.84
C GLU A 133 -20.57 2.40 6.08
N GLU A 134 -21.68 1.73 5.91
CA GLU A 134 -22.42 1.08 7.01
C GLU A 134 -21.60 0.03 7.76
N ASN A 135 -20.66 -0.63 7.08
CA ASN A 135 -19.79 -1.66 7.65
C ASN A 135 -18.45 -1.10 8.19
N MET A 136 -18.14 0.16 7.89
CA MET A 136 -16.86 0.80 8.29
C MET A 136 -16.61 0.76 9.81
N PRO A 137 -17.62 0.93 10.71
CA PRO A 137 -17.40 0.80 12.15
C PRO A 137 -16.82 -0.54 12.56
N LYS A 138 -17.36 -1.65 12.02
CA LYS A 138 -16.88 -3.01 12.29
C LYS A 138 -15.50 -3.26 11.65
N GLY A 139 -15.28 -2.72 10.44
CA GLY A 139 -13.98 -2.81 9.77
C GLY A 139 -12.86 -2.11 10.54
N ILE A 140 -13.13 -0.94 11.11
CA ILE A 140 -12.19 -0.19 11.96
C ILE A 140 -11.92 -0.94 13.27
N GLU A 141 -12.94 -1.52 13.89
CA GLU A 141 -12.78 -2.35 15.10
C GLU A 141 -11.92 -3.58 14.81
N LEU A 142 -12.19 -4.27 13.71
CA LEU A 142 -11.44 -5.45 13.28
C LEU A 142 -9.97 -5.09 12.98
N LEU A 143 -9.72 -3.98 12.28
CA LEU A 143 -8.38 -3.48 12.04
C LEU A 143 -7.64 -3.15 13.34
N LYS A 144 -8.28 -2.43 14.26
CA LYS A 144 -7.68 -2.11 15.56
C LYS A 144 -7.30 -3.37 16.33
N ASN A 145 -8.23 -4.33 16.41
CA ASN A 145 -7.98 -5.61 17.06
C ASN A 145 -6.80 -6.35 16.42
N TRP A 146 -6.69 -6.33 15.09
CA TRP A 146 -5.58 -6.96 14.38
C TRP A 146 -4.24 -6.29 14.72
N LEU A 147 -4.16 -4.96 14.64
CA LEU A 147 -2.93 -4.22 14.94
C LEU A 147 -2.47 -4.44 16.39
N GLN A 148 -3.40 -4.46 17.36
CA GLN A 148 -3.08 -4.61 18.78
C GLN A 148 -2.78 -6.04 19.21
N ASN A 149 -3.40 -7.04 18.57
CA ASN A 149 -3.40 -8.43 18.99
C ASN A 149 -2.82 -9.38 17.95
N ALA A 150 -2.06 -8.87 16.97
CA ALA A 150 -1.38 -9.71 16.00
C ALA A 150 -0.53 -10.76 16.74
N LYS A 151 -0.77 -12.05 16.42
CA LYS A 151 -0.06 -13.17 17.03
C LYS A 151 1.23 -13.43 16.27
N PRO A 152 2.40 -13.38 16.92
CA PRO A 152 3.64 -13.69 16.24
C PRO A 152 3.67 -15.16 15.82
N ASP A 153 4.21 -15.41 14.63
CA ASP A 153 4.44 -16.74 14.07
C ASP A 153 5.80 -16.75 13.38
N GLN A 154 6.76 -17.42 14.01
CA GLN A 154 8.14 -17.45 13.53
C GLN A 154 8.25 -18.19 12.20
N LYS A 155 7.46 -19.25 11.98
CA LYS A 155 7.46 -20.00 10.73
C LYS A 155 6.98 -19.14 9.56
N VAL A 156 5.89 -18.41 9.75
CA VAL A 156 5.37 -17.46 8.76
C VAL A 156 6.41 -16.38 8.44
N TYR A 157 7.10 -15.87 9.46
CA TYR A 157 8.18 -14.91 9.28
C TYR A 157 9.32 -15.50 8.42
N GLU A 158 9.80 -16.70 8.75
CA GLU A 158 10.90 -17.37 8.03
C GLU A 158 10.55 -17.67 6.58
N GLU A 159 9.32 -18.10 6.29
CA GLU A 159 8.83 -18.30 4.92
C GLU A 159 8.81 -16.99 4.13
N ASN A 160 8.41 -15.88 4.76
CA ASN A 160 8.45 -14.55 4.15
C ASN A 160 9.90 -14.11 3.85
N VAL A 161 10.82 -14.29 4.80
CA VAL A 161 12.26 -14.01 4.60
C VAL A 161 12.83 -14.83 3.44
N LYS A 162 12.51 -16.12 3.35
CA LYS A 162 12.92 -16.98 2.24
C LYS A 162 12.48 -16.39 0.91
N THR A 163 11.21 -15.98 0.79
CA THR A 163 10.66 -15.35 -0.42
C THR A 163 11.41 -14.04 -0.78
N ILE A 164 11.73 -13.22 0.23
CA ILE A 164 12.50 -11.99 0.02
C ILE A 164 13.90 -12.30 -0.52
N LEU A 165 14.60 -13.26 0.06
CA LEU A 165 15.95 -13.64 -0.38
C LEU A 165 15.94 -14.23 -1.79
N GLU A 166 15.00 -15.12 -2.10
CA GLU A 166 14.81 -15.65 -3.45
C GLU A 166 14.52 -14.53 -4.47
N SER A 167 13.66 -13.56 -4.12
CA SER A 167 13.37 -12.40 -4.96
C SER A 167 14.62 -11.53 -5.20
N ARG A 168 15.51 -11.40 -4.20
CA ARG A 168 16.79 -10.70 -4.36
C ARG A 168 17.71 -11.41 -5.35
N GLU A 169 17.77 -12.74 -5.32
CA GLU A 169 18.58 -13.52 -6.26
C GLU A 169 18.02 -13.43 -7.70
N VAL A 170 16.70 -13.47 -7.86
CA VAL A 170 16.05 -13.27 -9.17
C VAL A 170 16.33 -11.85 -9.69
N ALA A 171 16.28 -10.84 -8.82
CA ALA A 171 16.55 -9.45 -9.18
C ALA A 171 17.95 -9.24 -9.76
N LYS A 172 18.96 -9.98 -9.30
CA LYS A 172 20.35 -9.94 -9.82
C LYS A 172 20.47 -10.44 -11.27
N LYS A 173 19.46 -11.15 -11.78
CA LYS A 173 19.41 -11.68 -13.15
C LYS A 173 18.47 -10.87 -14.06
N ASP A 174 17.71 -9.95 -13.52
CA ASP A 174 16.79 -9.09 -14.24
C ASP A 174 17.49 -7.85 -14.79
N LYS A 175 17.51 -7.68 -16.12
CA LYS A 175 18.20 -6.58 -16.80
C LYS A 175 17.66 -5.20 -16.41
N GLY A 176 16.33 -5.08 -16.20
CA GLY A 176 15.71 -3.83 -15.79
C GLY A 176 16.12 -3.42 -14.37
N ARG A 177 16.14 -4.39 -13.45
CA ARG A 177 16.60 -4.17 -12.06
C ARG A 177 18.08 -3.85 -11.97
N ILE A 178 18.92 -4.50 -12.78
CA ILE A 178 20.36 -4.18 -12.88
C ILE A 178 20.54 -2.74 -13.40
N MET A 179 19.82 -2.35 -14.45
CA MET A 179 19.87 -0.98 -14.96
C MET A 179 19.40 0.05 -13.94
N ALA A 180 18.33 -0.25 -13.20
CA ALA A 180 17.86 0.60 -12.11
C ALA A 180 18.92 0.74 -11.00
N ALA A 181 19.61 -0.35 -10.64
CA ALA A 181 20.71 -0.33 -9.68
C ALA A 181 21.87 0.57 -10.13
N LEU A 182 22.30 0.41 -11.38
CA LEU A 182 23.37 1.25 -11.98
C LEU A 182 22.96 2.73 -12.01
N SER A 183 21.73 3.02 -12.42
CA SER A 183 21.21 4.39 -12.45
C SER A 183 21.14 5.03 -11.06
N ASN A 184 20.73 4.27 -10.04
CA ASN A 184 20.74 4.73 -8.65
C ASN A 184 22.17 4.97 -8.16
N TYR A 185 23.09 4.05 -8.45
CA TYR A 185 24.49 4.23 -8.07
C TYR A 185 25.12 5.46 -8.74
N ALA A 186 24.87 5.67 -10.03
CA ALA A 186 25.37 6.83 -10.77
C ALA A 186 24.85 8.17 -10.22
N LYS A 187 23.60 8.20 -9.72
CA LYS A 187 22.97 9.41 -9.18
C LYS A 187 23.31 9.68 -7.71
N PHE A 188 23.36 8.66 -6.89
CA PHE A 188 23.37 8.78 -5.43
C PHE A 188 24.62 8.14 -4.79
N GLY A 189 25.48 7.47 -5.57
CA GLY A 189 26.67 6.80 -5.07
C GLY A 189 26.37 5.52 -4.28
N LYS A 190 27.30 5.14 -3.42
CA LYS A 190 27.29 3.86 -2.68
C LYS A 190 26.19 3.80 -1.62
N VAL A 191 25.86 4.92 -0.99
CA VAL A 191 24.88 5.00 0.09
C VAL A 191 23.62 5.68 -0.42
N SER A 192 22.52 4.93 -0.52
CA SER A 192 21.23 5.43 -1.01
C SER A 192 20.11 4.57 -0.46
N ARG A 193 18.85 5.01 -0.60
CA ARG A 193 17.68 4.18 -0.27
C ARG A 193 17.68 2.83 -1.00
N PHE A 194 18.27 2.77 -2.19
CA PHE A 194 18.34 1.55 -2.97
C PHE A 194 19.30 0.52 -2.36
N THR A 195 20.36 0.96 -1.70
CA THR A 195 21.37 0.09 -1.07
C THR A 195 21.17 -0.10 0.41
N ASP A 196 20.47 0.82 1.10
CA ASP A 196 20.19 0.73 2.55
C ASP A 196 18.95 -0.14 2.83
N VAL A 197 19.05 -1.41 2.50
CA VAL A 197 18.04 -2.43 2.77
C VAL A 197 18.41 -3.25 4.01
N VAL A 198 17.42 -3.92 4.61
CA VAL A 198 17.68 -4.86 5.72
C VAL A 198 18.61 -5.97 5.21
N SER A 199 19.75 -6.18 5.89
CA SER A 199 20.74 -7.19 5.46
C SER A 199 20.20 -8.61 5.62
N GLU A 200 20.80 -9.58 4.93
CA GLU A 200 20.41 -10.99 5.03
C GLU A 200 20.60 -11.53 6.45
N GLU A 201 21.72 -11.17 7.10
CA GLU A 201 22.01 -11.57 8.48
C GLU A 201 20.96 -11.02 9.43
N ARG A 202 20.57 -9.74 9.28
CA ARG A 202 19.52 -9.14 10.08
C ARG A 202 18.16 -9.79 9.82
N LEU A 203 17.78 -10.04 8.56
CA LEU A 203 16.56 -10.74 8.19
C LEU A 203 16.46 -12.11 8.88
N LYS A 204 17.55 -12.87 8.91
CA LYS A 204 17.60 -14.19 9.57
C LYS A 204 17.62 -14.12 11.09
N ALA A 205 18.08 -13.01 11.68
CA ALA A 205 18.17 -12.83 13.13
C ALA A 205 16.88 -12.31 13.78
N ILE A 206 16.02 -11.62 13.01
CA ILE A 206 14.77 -11.03 13.53
C ILE A 206 13.84 -12.13 14.06
N LYS A 207 13.23 -11.86 15.20
CA LYS A 207 12.15 -12.67 15.75
C LYS A 207 10.78 -12.09 15.36
N SER A 208 9.80 -12.96 15.12
CA SER A 208 8.46 -12.54 14.73
C SER A 208 7.79 -11.59 15.76
N GLU A 209 8.16 -11.71 17.03
CA GLU A 209 7.73 -10.81 18.10
C GLU A 209 8.21 -9.37 17.90
N GLU A 210 9.41 -9.17 17.31
CA GLU A 210 9.90 -7.82 16.96
C GLU A 210 8.99 -7.17 15.93
N MET A 211 8.54 -7.93 14.91
CA MET A 211 7.64 -7.44 13.87
C MET A 211 6.26 -7.08 14.43
N THR A 212 5.66 -7.98 15.20
CA THR A 212 4.37 -7.69 15.84
C THR A 212 4.48 -6.57 16.89
N GLY A 213 5.61 -6.42 17.56
CA GLY A 213 5.89 -5.31 18.47
C GLY A 213 5.89 -3.96 17.77
N LYS A 214 6.51 -3.86 16.57
CA LYS A 214 6.45 -2.64 15.74
C LYS A 214 5.02 -2.29 15.37
N ILE A 215 4.21 -3.27 14.96
CA ILE A 215 2.80 -3.06 14.58
C ILE A 215 1.96 -2.58 15.77
N LYS A 216 2.09 -3.19 16.93
CA LYS A 216 1.36 -2.80 18.16
C LYS A 216 1.63 -1.35 18.58
N ASN A 217 2.83 -0.87 18.34
CA ASN A 217 3.23 0.50 18.68
C ASN A 217 2.65 1.56 17.73
N LEU A 218 2.17 1.18 16.54
CA LEU A 218 1.69 2.15 15.55
C LEU A 218 0.58 3.05 16.10
N LEU A 219 -0.40 2.50 16.79
CA LEU A 219 -1.53 3.28 17.31
C LEU A 219 -1.15 4.29 18.39
N ALA A 220 0.00 4.07 19.05
CA ALA A 220 0.56 4.99 20.04
C ALA A 220 1.50 6.06 19.43
N MET A 221 1.70 6.04 18.13
CA MET A 221 2.51 7.03 17.38
C MET A 221 1.65 8.18 16.83
N PRO A 222 2.24 9.29 16.39
CA PRO A 222 1.53 10.33 15.65
C PRO A 222 0.96 9.81 14.32
N TYR A 223 -0.28 10.16 14.01
CA TYR A 223 -0.89 9.94 12.69
C TYR A 223 -2.04 10.93 12.46
N GLU A 224 -2.40 11.11 11.21
CA GLU A 224 -3.59 11.86 10.78
C GLU A 224 -4.63 10.88 10.22
N ILE A 225 -5.89 11.29 10.23
CA ILE A 225 -7.01 10.51 9.69
C ILE A 225 -7.55 11.24 8.47
N PHE A 226 -7.75 10.54 7.36
CA PHE A 226 -8.49 11.04 6.22
C PHE A 226 -9.70 10.15 5.98
N PHE A 227 -10.87 10.77 5.81
CA PHE A 227 -12.12 10.07 5.52
C PHE A 227 -12.77 10.63 4.26
N TYR A 228 -13.11 9.74 3.35
CA TYR A 228 -13.98 9.99 2.21
C TYR A 228 -15.23 9.15 2.39
N GLY A 229 -16.39 9.78 2.53
CA GLY A 229 -17.67 9.09 2.80
C GLY A 229 -18.82 10.07 2.95
N ASN A 230 -19.99 9.60 3.36
CA ASN A 230 -21.21 10.40 3.37
C ASN A 230 -21.40 11.21 4.66
N ASP A 231 -21.11 10.60 5.83
CA ASP A 231 -21.39 11.21 7.14
C ASP A 231 -20.16 11.30 8.04
N PHE A 232 -19.50 12.45 8.03
CA PHE A 232 -18.35 12.70 8.89
C PHE A 232 -18.70 12.74 10.40
N ASN A 233 -19.91 13.13 10.76
CA ASN A 233 -20.27 13.18 12.17
C ASN A 233 -20.47 11.77 12.74
N GLN A 234 -21.05 10.87 11.96
CA GLN A 234 -21.13 9.47 12.31
C GLN A 234 -19.74 8.84 12.34
N PHE A 235 -18.90 9.11 11.31
CA PHE A 235 -17.51 8.67 11.28
C PHE A 235 -16.75 9.06 12.54
N LYS A 236 -16.83 10.32 12.99
CA LYS A 236 -16.16 10.78 14.21
C LYS A 236 -16.55 9.96 15.45
N LYS A 237 -17.79 9.50 15.56
CA LYS A 237 -18.25 8.73 16.73
C LYS A 237 -17.53 7.39 16.82
N TYR A 238 -17.46 6.63 15.74
CA TYR A 238 -16.82 5.31 15.76
C TYR A 238 -15.30 5.36 15.57
N ALA A 239 -14.78 6.34 14.84
CA ALA A 239 -13.33 6.49 14.68
C ALA A 239 -12.60 6.84 15.99
N LYS A 240 -13.29 7.44 16.97
CA LYS A 240 -12.75 7.65 18.31
C LYS A 240 -12.28 6.36 18.99
N THR A 241 -12.93 5.24 18.71
CA THR A 241 -12.55 3.95 19.29
C THR A 241 -11.21 3.43 18.78
N PHE A 242 -10.80 3.88 17.60
CA PHE A 242 -9.51 3.51 17.00
C PHE A 242 -8.36 4.28 17.64
N VAL A 243 -8.59 5.51 18.09
CA VAL A 243 -7.53 6.41 18.54
C VAL A 243 -7.05 6.02 19.94
N ASP A 244 -5.77 5.72 20.05
CA ASP A 244 -5.07 5.52 21.33
C ASP A 244 -4.27 6.78 21.71
N LYS A 245 -3.88 6.87 23.01
CA LYS A 245 -3.04 7.96 23.49
C LYS A 245 -1.66 7.88 22.85
N GLU A 246 -1.18 9.00 22.33
CA GLU A 246 0.16 9.10 21.79
C GLU A 246 1.21 9.05 22.90
N THR A 247 2.04 8.01 22.88
CA THR A 247 3.08 7.75 23.89
C THR A 247 4.42 7.37 23.28
N VAL A 248 4.46 7.07 21.97
CA VAL A 248 5.66 6.66 21.25
C VAL A 248 6.09 7.75 20.29
N LYS A 249 7.37 8.13 20.34
CA LYS A 249 7.96 9.10 19.42
C LYS A 249 8.31 8.46 18.09
N VAL A 250 8.21 9.23 17.02
CA VAL A 250 8.70 8.84 15.69
C VAL A 250 10.22 8.67 15.76
N PRO A 251 10.79 7.57 15.22
CA PRO A 251 12.22 7.39 15.08
C PRO A 251 12.85 8.52 14.24
N ALA A 252 14.15 8.75 14.44
CA ALA A 252 14.88 9.72 13.65
C ALA A 252 14.92 9.28 12.17
N LYS A 253 14.77 10.24 11.25
CA LYS A 253 14.83 9.98 9.81
C LYS A 253 16.28 9.79 9.36
N ASN A 254 16.54 8.72 8.61
CA ASN A 254 17.81 8.58 7.88
C ASN A 254 17.83 9.59 6.72
N ILE A 255 18.96 10.29 6.59
CA ILE A 255 19.19 11.26 5.53
C ILE A 255 20.15 10.64 4.54
N TYR A 256 19.74 10.56 3.29
CA TYR A 256 20.58 10.09 2.18
C TYR A 256 21.10 11.30 1.39
N PRO A 257 22.32 11.20 0.86
CA PRO A 257 22.92 12.27 0.04
C PRO A 257 22.14 12.52 -1.26
#